data_67187d9223aafa15a3b1ac8477007f6d
#
_entry.id   67187d9223aafa15a3b1ac8477007f6d
#
_cell.length_a   1.000
_cell.length_b   1.000
_cell.length_c   1.000
_cell.angle_alpha   90.00
_cell.angle_beta   90.00
_cell.angle_gamma   90.00
#
_symmetry.space_group_name_H-M   'P 1'
#
loop_
_entity.id
_entity.type
_entity.pdbx_description
1 polymer ?
#
loop_
_entity_poly.entity_id
_entity_poly.type
_entity_poly.pdbx_seq_one_letter_code
_entity_poly.pdbx_strand_id
1 'polypeptide(L)'
;MANCVAVASADHAAVGLAQGFVQVSHGKSAPLRRIRPGDVVAIYSPVQVYGSRDGLQSFTALGRVQPGEPYQGRMDGGFSPFRRDVAWWPARPVRIGLLRERLSFTAGKTNWGAPLRFGLLRVEDADMAIIAAAMDCAAPFGA
;
A
#
# COMPACT_ATOMS: atom_id res chain seq x y z
N MET A 1 -8.91 13.06 7.24
CA MET A 1 -8.35 12.14 6.23
C MET A 1 -7.01 11.64 6.69
N ALA A 2 -6.81 10.35 6.70
CA ALA A 2 -5.56 9.72 7.11
C ALA A 2 -4.83 9.15 5.90
N ASN A 3 -3.55 8.81 6.12
CA ASN A 3 -2.71 8.18 5.09
C ASN A 3 -2.16 6.87 5.65
N CYS A 4 -2.12 5.85 4.84
CA CYS A 4 -1.56 4.56 5.25
C CYS A 4 -0.79 3.89 4.11
N VAL A 5 0.11 3.01 4.52
CA VAL A 5 0.84 2.12 3.61
C VAL A 5 0.38 0.70 3.90
N ALA A 6 -0.15 0.04 2.88
CA ALA A 6 -0.54 -1.37 2.95
C ALA A 6 0.56 -2.21 2.31
N VAL A 7 0.85 -3.37 2.89
CA VAL A 7 1.95 -4.23 2.42
C VAL A 7 1.37 -5.43 1.69
N ALA A 8 1.76 -5.61 0.43
CA ALA A 8 1.36 -6.74 -0.40
C ALA A 8 2.40 -6.96 -1.50
N SER A 9 2.66 -8.23 -1.85
CA SER A 9 3.49 -8.52 -3.01
C SER A 9 2.89 -7.90 -4.28
N ALA A 10 3.73 -7.56 -5.25
CA ALA A 10 3.26 -6.87 -6.45
C ALA A 10 2.26 -7.70 -7.26
N ASP A 11 2.42 -9.02 -7.30
CA ASP A 11 1.47 -9.91 -7.99
C ASP A 11 0.08 -9.86 -7.33
N HIS A 12 0.00 -9.87 -5.99
CA HIS A 12 -1.27 -9.72 -5.29
C HIS A 12 -1.83 -8.31 -5.45
N ALA A 13 -0.98 -7.29 -5.39
CA ALA A 13 -1.40 -5.91 -5.60
C ALA A 13 -1.97 -5.68 -6.99
N ALA A 14 -1.42 -6.34 -8.02
CA ALA A 14 -1.89 -6.21 -9.39
C ALA A 14 -3.35 -6.62 -9.55
N VAL A 15 -3.81 -7.63 -8.82
CA VAL A 15 -5.21 -8.05 -8.83
C VAL A 15 -6.10 -6.91 -8.32
N GLY A 16 -5.70 -6.28 -7.21
CA GLY A 16 -6.43 -5.15 -6.64
C GLY A 16 -6.42 -3.93 -7.55
N LEU A 17 -5.28 -3.65 -8.20
CA LEU A 17 -5.19 -2.55 -9.16
C LEU A 17 -6.13 -2.75 -10.35
N ALA A 18 -6.26 -3.97 -10.84
CA ALA A 18 -7.14 -4.28 -11.96
C ALA A 18 -8.61 -4.22 -11.57
N GLN A 19 -8.97 -4.56 -10.34
CA GLN A 19 -10.35 -4.72 -9.90
C GLN A 19 -10.83 -3.63 -8.93
N GLY A 20 -9.96 -2.73 -8.48
CA GLY A 20 -10.36 -1.59 -7.64
C GLY A 20 -10.44 -1.88 -6.15
N PHE A 21 -9.53 -2.66 -5.61
CA PHE A 21 -9.49 -2.93 -4.17
C PHE A 21 -8.08 -3.03 -3.63
N VAL A 22 -7.95 -2.97 -2.30
CA VAL A 22 -6.72 -3.28 -1.57
C VAL A 22 -6.94 -4.52 -0.70
N GLN A 23 -5.93 -5.36 -0.63
CA GLN A 23 -5.83 -6.43 0.36
C GLN A 23 -4.41 -6.39 0.93
N VAL A 24 -4.27 -6.73 2.21
CA VAL A 24 -2.96 -6.73 2.87
C VAL A 24 -2.45 -8.16 2.98
N SER A 25 -1.16 -8.29 3.25
CA SER A 25 -0.54 -9.59 3.49
C SER A 25 -1.33 -10.37 4.54
N HIS A 26 -1.49 -11.67 4.30
CA HIS A 26 -2.28 -12.60 5.12
C HIS A 26 -3.80 -12.44 5.01
N GLY A 27 -4.31 -11.48 4.27
CA GLY A 27 -5.74 -11.36 3.94
C GLY A 27 -6.67 -11.11 5.12
N LYS A 28 -6.18 -10.59 6.25
CA LYS A 28 -6.99 -10.36 7.44
C LYS A 28 -7.84 -9.10 7.32
N SER A 29 -9.03 -9.11 7.96
CA SER A 29 -9.93 -7.97 7.94
C SER A 29 -9.51 -6.85 8.90
N ALA A 30 -8.87 -7.18 10.03
CA ALA A 30 -8.59 -6.21 11.09
C ALA A 30 -7.82 -4.97 10.62
N PRO A 31 -6.75 -5.07 9.82
CA PRO A 31 -6.08 -3.89 9.30
C PRO A 31 -6.99 -3.02 8.44
N LEU A 32 -7.82 -3.64 7.59
CA LEU A 32 -8.69 -2.92 6.66
C LEU A 32 -9.83 -2.18 7.35
N ARG A 33 -10.22 -2.59 8.56
CA ARG A 33 -11.25 -1.87 9.34
C ARG A 33 -10.73 -0.55 9.90
N ARG A 34 -9.41 -0.36 9.96
CA ARG A 34 -8.82 0.87 10.49
C ARG A 34 -8.79 2.00 9.49
N ILE A 35 -8.99 1.70 8.21
CA ILE A 35 -9.02 2.72 7.16
C ILE A 35 -10.44 3.13 6.88
N ARG A 36 -10.62 4.40 6.50
CA ARG A 36 -11.94 5.02 6.31
C ARG A 36 -12.09 5.54 4.90
N PRO A 37 -13.33 5.69 4.41
CA PRO A 37 -13.55 6.36 3.12
C PRO A 37 -12.85 7.72 3.08
N GLY A 38 -12.18 8.00 1.98
CA GLY A 38 -11.41 9.22 1.78
C GLY A 38 -9.96 9.14 2.21
N ASP A 39 -9.56 8.13 2.97
CA ASP A 39 -8.16 7.93 3.33
C ASP A 39 -7.33 7.63 2.08
N VAL A 40 -6.07 8.05 2.09
CA VAL A 40 -5.11 7.75 1.03
C VAL A 40 -4.34 6.50 1.41
N VAL A 41 -4.23 5.57 0.46
CA VAL A 41 -3.48 4.33 0.66
C VAL A 41 -2.43 4.15 -0.43
N ALA A 42 -1.20 3.86 -0.02
CA ALA A 42 -0.12 3.41 -0.89
C ALA A 42 0.14 1.93 -0.64
N ILE A 43 0.46 1.18 -1.69
CA ILE A 43 0.92 -0.19 -1.51
C ILE A 43 2.44 -0.21 -1.56
N TYR A 44 3.03 -0.81 -0.53
CA TYR A 44 4.44 -1.16 -0.52
C TYR A 44 4.57 -2.65 -0.83
N SER A 45 5.31 -2.98 -1.88
CA SER A 45 5.54 -4.35 -2.31
C SER A 45 7.00 -4.73 -2.04
N PRO A 46 7.26 -5.54 -0.99
CA PRO A 46 8.64 -5.96 -0.70
C PRO A 46 9.18 -6.90 -1.77
N VAL A 47 8.31 -7.64 -2.44
CA VAL A 47 8.67 -8.60 -3.49
C VAL A 47 7.69 -8.51 -4.65
N GLN A 48 8.14 -8.94 -5.84
CA GLN A 48 7.29 -9.03 -7.03
C GLN A 48 6.31 -10.21 -6.90
N VAL A 49 6.82 -11.35 -6.51
CA VAL A 49 6.05 -12.59 -6.40
C VAL A 49 5.98 -13.01 -4.94
N TYR A 50 4.77 -13.29 -4.47
CA TYR A 50 4.52 -13.72 -3.10
C TYR A 50 5.39 -14.94 -2.75
N GLY A 51 6.07 -14.86 -1.61
CA GLY A 51 6.95 -15.91 -1.12
C GLY A 51 8.37 -15.89 -1.69
N SER A 52 8.66 -15.00 -2.64
CA SER A 52 10.01 -14.87 -3.21
C SER A 52 10.90 -13.95 -2.36
N ARG A 53 12.15 -13.80 -2.79
CA ARG A 53 13.12 -12.88 -2.20
C ARG A 53 13.77 -12.00 -3.26
N ASP A 54 12.98 -11.53 -4.21
CA ASP A 54 13.50 -10.78 -5.35
C ASP A 54 13.93 -9.34 -5.03
N GLY A 55 13.59 -8.85 -3.82
CA GLY A 55 14.07 -7.54 -3.37
C GLY A 55 13.44 -6.35 -4.09
N LEU A 56 12.22 -6.48 -4.59
CA LEU A 56 11.54 -5.38 -5.27
C LEU A 56 11.47 -4.12 -4.41
N GLN A 57 11.06 -4.23 -3.15
CA GLN A 57 11.08 -3.15 -2.16
C GLN A 57 10.63 -1.80 -2.72
N SER A 58 9.44 -1.77 -3.31
CA SER A 58 8.93 -0.59 -4.02
C SER A 58 7.51 -0.24 -3.60
N PHE A 59 7.20 1.07 -3.65
CA PHE A 59 5.81 1.51 -3.64
C PHE A 59 5.25 1.27 -5.04
N THR A 60 4.14 0.55 -5.14
CA THR A 60 3.63 0.05 -6.42
C THR A 60 2.24 0.59 -6.78
N ALA A 61 1.53 1.19 -5.84
CA ALA A 61 0.21 1.74 -6.09
C ALA A 61 -0.12 2.86 -5.12
N LEU A 62 -1.02 3.75 -5.52
CA LEU A 62 -1.50 4.86 -4.71
C LEU A 62 -2.96 5.15 -5.09
N GLY A 63 -3.83 5.31 -4.09
CA GLY A 63 -5.24 5.55 -4.35
C GLY A 63 -6.00 6.06 -3.14
N ARG A 64 -7.31 6.19 -3.30
CA ARG A 64 -8.22 6.68 -2.26
C ARG A 64 -9.24 5.62 -1.89
N VAL A 65 -9.37 5.39 -0.60
CA VAL A 65 -10.33 4.42 -0.05
C VAL A 65 -11.75 4.89 -0.33
N GLN A 66 -12.56 3.99 -0.87
CA GLN A 66 -13.93 4.26 -1.27
C GLN A 66 -14.92 3.94 -0.14
N PRO A 67 -16.17 4.45 -0.20
CA PRO A 67 -17.21 4.04 0.74
C PRO A 67 -17.42 2.53 0.74
N GLY A 68 -17.84 1.99 1.88
CA GLY A 68 -18.10 0.56 2.05
C GLY A 68 -17.29 -0.03 3.20
N GLU A 69 -17.52 -1.28 3.48
CA GLU A 69 -16.85 -2.04 4.53
C GLU A 69 -15.89 -3.06 3.91
N PRO A 70 -14.91 -3.57 4.67
CA PRO A 70 -14.12 -4.70 4.22
C PRO A 70 -15.02 -5.89 3.87
N TYR A 71 -14.71 -6.58 2.79
CA TYR A 71 -15.45 -7.75 2.35
C TYR A 71 -14.48 -8.87 1.96
N GLN A 72 -14.97 -10.10 1.94
CA GLN A 72 -14.14 -11.25 1.62
C GLN A 72 -14.18 -11.51 0.12
N GLY A 73 -13.00 -11.61 -0.51
CA GLY A 73 -12.85 -11.96 -1.90
C GLY A 73 -12.42 -13.41 -2.06
N ARG A 74 -12.13 -13.82 -3.30
CA ARG A 74 -11.61 -15.15 -3.61
C ARG A 74 -10.39 -15.03 -4.50
N MET A 75 -9.38 -15.84 -4.20
CA MET A 75 -8.20 -16.02 -5.04
C MET A 75 -8.01 -17.50 -5.32
N ASP A 76 -7.19 -17.81 -6.32
CA ASP A 76 -6.84 -19.17 -6.65
C ASP A 76 -6.25 -19.90 -5.46
N GLY A 77 -6.45 -21.23 -5.39
CA GLY A 77 -5.95 -22.04 -4.29
C GLY A 77 -6.78 -22.01 -3.02
N GLY A 78 -8.01 -21.46 -3.09
CA GLY A 78 -8.91 -21.43 -1.93
C GLY A 78 -8.61 -20.28 -0.94
N PHE A 79 -7.69 -19.39 -1.26
CA PHE A 79 -7.41 -18.23 -0.44
C PHE A 79 -8.53 -17.21 -0.60
N SER A 80 -9.12 -16.77 0.52
CA SER A 80 -10.26 -15.85 0.54
C SER A 80 -9.92 -14.62 1.39
N PRO A 81 -9.06 -13.71 0.91
CA PRO A 81 -8.63 -12.55 1.67
C PRO A 81 -9.75 -11.52 1.82
N PHE A 82 -9.68 -10.74 2.89
CA PHE A 82 -10.51 -9.55 3.02
C PHE A 82 -9.96 -8.43 2.15
N ARG A 83 -10.87 -7.63 1.60
CA ARG A 83 -10.58 -6.54 0.65
C ARG A 83 -11.34 -5.29 1.04
N ARG A 84 -10.86 -4.15 0.57
CA ARG A 84 -11.53 -2.86 0.69
C ARG A 84 -11.42 -2.12 -0.62
N ASP A 85 -12.53 -1.53 -1.09
CA ASP A 85 -12.56 -0.82 -2.36
C ASP A 85 -11.69 0.43 -2.32
N VAL A 86 -10.93 0.63 -3.39
CA VAL A 86 -10.01 1.75 -3.60
C VAL A 86 -10.10 2.23 -5.03
N ALA A 87 -10.18 3.55 -5.21
CA ALA A 87 -10.00 4.17 -6.52
C ALA A 87 -8.50 4.44 -6.70
N TRP A 88 -7.86 3.70 -7.58
CA TRP A 88 -6.43 3.84 -7.83
C TRP A 88 -6.15 4.96 -8.83
N TRP A 89 -5.10 5.73 -8.55
CA TRP A 89 -4.62 6.77 -9.44
C TRP A 89 -3.51 6.25 -10.34
N PRO A 90 -3.33 6.83 -11.54
CA PRO A 90 -2.12 6.58 -12.31
C PRO A 90 -0.89 6.96 -11.49
N ALA A 91 0.03 6.03 -11.34
CA ALA A 91 1.23 6.23 -10.54
C ALA A 91 2.32 5.29 -11.05
N ARG A 92 3.59 5.69 -10.87
CA ARG A 92 4.75 4.91 -11.30
C ARG A 92 5.40 4.28 -10.09
N PRO A 93 5.76 3.00 -10.14
CA PRO A 93 6.49 2.37 -9.04
C PRO A 93 7.79 3.11 -8.72
N VAL A 94 8.11 3.17 -7.42
CA VAL A 94 9.37 3.77 -6.96
C VAL A 94 9.97 2.90 -5.87
N ARG A 95 11.27 2.64 -5.94
CA ARG A 95 11.97 1.87 -4.91
C ARG A 95 12.08 2.68 -3.63
N ILE A 96 11.78 2.04 -2.50
CA ILE A 96 11.86 2.70 -1.19
C ILE A 96 13.28 3.18 -0.88
N GLY A 97 14.29 2.51 -1.42
CA GLY A 97 15.69 2.91 -1.22
C GLY A 97 15.98 4.36 -1.65
N LEU A 98 15.25 4.87 -2.64
CA LEU A 98 15.39 6.26 -3.08
C LEU A 98 14.76 7.25 -2.10
N LEU A 99 13.90 6.80 -1.20
CA LEU A 99 13.13 7.65 -0.29
C LEU A 99 13.47 7.44 1.19
N ARG A 100 14.27 6.43 1.51
CA ARG A 100 14.51 5.99 2.89
C ARG A 100 14.95 7.10 3.84
N GLU A 101 15.82 7.99 3.38
CA GLU A 101 16.34 9.06 4.22
C GLU A 101 15.38 10.25 4.33
N ARG A 102 14.32 10.26 3.54
CA ARG A 102 13.33 11.34 3.51
C ARG A 102 12.03 10.99 4.24
N LEU A 103 11.71 9.69 4.36
CA LEU A 103 10.49 9.24 5.03
C LEU A 103 10.72 9.16 6.54
N SER A 104 9.82 9.74 7.33
CA SER A 104 10.00 9.82 8.79
C SER A 104 10.06 8.45 9.46
N PHE A 105 9.37 7.45 8.88
CA PHE A 105 9.33 6.12 9.46
C PHE A 105 10.51 5.22 9.05
N THR A 106 11.40 5.70 8.19
CA THR A 106 12.58 4.94 7.76
C THR A 106 13.90 5.71 7.96
N ALA A 107 13.87 7.03 7.98
CA ALA A 107 15.07 7.85 8.01
C ALA A 107 15.93 7.56 9.25
N GLY A 108 17.23 7.37 9.04
CA GLY A 108 18.19 7.14 10.11
C GLY A 108 18.07 5.81 10.84
N LYS A 109 17.24 4.88 10.33
CA LYS A 109 17.00 3.59 10.99
C LYS A 109 17.69 2.46 10.24
N THR A 110 18.41 1.61 10.97
CA THR A 110 19.00 0.40 10.40
C THR A 110 17.92 -0.66 10.16
N ASN A 111 16.93 -0.73 11.05
CA ASN A 111 15.81 -1.66 10.95
C ASN A 111 14.58 -0.99 10.33
N TRP A 112 14.78 -0.34 9.21
CA TRP A 112 13.77 0.50 8.57
C TRP A 112 12.54 -0.27 8.09
N GLY A 113 12.68 -1.57 7.82
CA GLY A 113 11.55 -2.40 7.36
C GLY A 113 10.62 -2.88 8.46
N ALA A 114 10.99 -2.74 9.73
CA ALA A 114 10.21 -3.28 10.84
C ALA A 114 8.76 -2.76 10.88
N PRO A 115 8.48 -1.46 10.71
CA PRO A 115 7.10 -0.97 10.71
C PRO A 115 6.24 -1.56 9.60
N LEU A 116 6.85 -1.96 8.49
CA LEU A 116 6.14 -2.52 7.34
C LEU A 116 5.75 -3.98 7.51
N ARG A 117 6.20 -4.64 8.58
CA ARG A 117 5.85 -6.04 8.84
C ARG A 117 4.43 -6.24 9.34
N PHE A 118 3.78 -5.18 9.79
CA PHE A 118 2.43 -5.27 10.36
C PHE A 118 1.31 -5.26 9.31
N GLY A 119 1.66 -5.19 8.04
CA GLY A 119 0.69 -5.23 6.94
C GLY A 119 0.02 -3.89 6.64
N LEU A 120 -0.16 -3.04 7.63
CA LEU A 120 -0.73 -1.70 7.45
C LEU A 120 -0.05 -0.73 8.40
N LEU A 121 0.46 0.37 7.86
CA LEU A 121 1.16 1.41 8.62
C LEU A 121 0.51 2.76 8.36
N ARG A 122 0.12 3.46 9.41
CA ARG A 122 -0.32 4.85 9.28
C ARG A 122 0.90 5.76 9.14
N VAL A 123 0.85 6.69 8.18
CA VAL A 123 1.95 7.60 7.90
C VAL A 123 1.44 9.06 7.90
N GLU A 124 2.36 9.99 8.07
CA GLU A 124 2.05 11.41 8.10
C GLU A 124 1.79 11.96 6.70
N ASP A 125 1.11 13.11 6.62
CA ASP A 125 0.84 13.78 5.36
C ASP A 125 2.12 14.08 4.58
N ALA A 126 3.17 14.53 5.29
CA ALA A 126 4.46 14.83 4.66
C ALA A 126 5.09 13.59 4.01
N ASP A 127 5.00 12.44 4.67
CA ASP A 127 5.52 11.20 4.13
C ASP A 127 4.74 10.78 2.87
N MET A 128 3.41 10.85 2.92
CA MET A 128 2.60 10.48 1.78
C MET A 128 2.83 11.44 0.59
N ALA A 129 3.07 12.72 0.85
CA ALA A 129 3.39 13.68 -0.20
C ALA A 129 4.72 13.31 -0.89
N ILE A 130 5.71 12.86 -0.13
CA ILE A 130 6.99 12.40 -0.68
C ILE A 130 6.78 11.16 -1.57
N ILE A 131 6.00 10.20 -1.09
CA ILE A 131 5.70 8.97 -1.85
C ILE A 131 4.97 9.33 -3.14
N ALA A 132 3.92 10.15 -3.07
CA ALA A 132 3.13 10.53 -4.23
C ALA A 132 3.97 11.26 -5.28
N ALA A 133 4.79 12.21 -4.87
CA ALA A 133 5.66 12.94 -5.78
C ALA A 133 6.67 12.00 -6.47
N ALA A 134 7.25 11.07 -5.73
CA ALA A 134 8.20 10.11 -6.29
C ALA A 134 7.53 9.12 -7.24
N MET A 135 6.26 8.82 -7.03
CA MET A 135 5.45 7.98 -7.92
C MET A 135 4.87 8.76 -9.11
N ASP A 136 5.24 10.01 -9.27
CA ASP A 136 4.78 10.88 -10.35
C ASP A 136 3.26 11.01 -10.35
N CYS A 137 2.66 11.10 -9.17
CA CYS A 137 1.21 11.18 -8.96
C CYS A 137 0.83 12.55 -8.38
N ALA A 138 0.09 13.34 -9.15
CA ALA A 138 -0.35 14.66 -8.71
C ALA A 138 -1.49 14.59 -7.70
N ALA A 139 -2.39 13.63 -7.85
CA ALA A 139 -3.44 13.37 -6.86
C ALA A 139 -2.81 12.63 -5.66
N PRO A 140 -3.33 12.81 -4.44
CA PRO A 140 -4.45 13.65 -4.05
C PRO A 140 -4.07 15.10 -3.76
N PHE A 141 -2.81 15.45 -3.90
CA PHE A 141 -2.25 16.70 -3.41
C PHE A 141 -2.30 17.82 -4.43
N GLY A 142 -2.67 17.53 -5.68
CA GLY A 142 -2.77 18.49 -6.75
C GLY A 142 -4.19 18.91 -7.08
N ALA A 143 -5.16 18.44 -6.34
CA ALA A 143 -6.56 18.74 -6.63
C ALA A 143 -7.01 20.03 -5.94
#